data_315e9e4e4b8f7d65e745a5e52531ad24
#
_entry.id   315e9e4e4b8f7d65e745a5e52531ad24
#
_cell.length_a   1.000
_cell.length_b   1.000
_cell.length_c   1.000
_cell.angle_alpha   90.00
_cell.angle_beta   90.00
_cell.angle_gamma   90.00
#
_symmetry.space_group_name_H-M   'P 1'
#
loop_
_entity.id
_entity.type
_entity.pdbx_description
1 polymer ?
#
loop_
_entity_poly.entity_id
_entity_poly.type
_entity_poly.pdbx_seq_one_letter_code
_entity_poly.pdbx_strand_id
1 'polypeptide(L)'
;MAHYQQQLFVQEAKKLFPQNFNNAKVLECGSLDVNGSTRSLFSNCDYLGIDNHSGPGVDLVMPLHDINNCDSNKLLYNFDTVISCEMLEHDFYWDFSVKKMYSVLKPDGLLIITCGGYNRKIHGVQEFASDPKASHYKNITVSDFSKAFDLEFLFKDFRIHYNGGGDLKGDFYFWGVKRYF
;
A
#
# COMPACT_ATOMS: atom_id res chain seq x y z
N MET A 1 1.06 -7.96 4.24
CA MET A 1 0.17 -8.78 5.12
C MET A 1 -0.57 -7.89 6.10
N ALA A 2 -1.89 -7.80 6.01
CA ALA A 2 -2.69 -6.91 6.85
C ALA A 2 -3.10 -7.61 8.16
N HIS A 3 -2.38 -7.35 9.25
CA HIS A 3 -2.82 -7.80 10.57
C HIS A 3 -4.05 -7.02 11.09
N TYR A 4 -4.61 -7.42 12.23
CA TYR A 4 -5.89 -6.93 12.73
C TYR A 4 -6.01 -5.38 12.80
N GLN A 5 -5.00 -4.68 13.32
CA GLN A 5 -5.04 -3.21 13.43
C GLN A 5 -5.04 -2.52 12.06
N GLN A 6 -4.32 -3.07 11.09
CA GLN A 6 -4.32 -2.56 9.72
C GLN A 6 -5.66 -2.79 9.04
N GLN A 7 -6.27 -3.98 9.24
CA GLN A 7 -7.62 -4.23 8.75
C GLN A 7 -8.65 -3.26 9.37
N LEU A 8 -8.52 -2.92 10.65
CA LEU A 8 -9.39 -1.91 11.28
C LEU A 8 -9.22 -0.53 10.62
N PHE A 9 -7.99 -0.12 10.34
CA PHE A 9 -7.75 1.14 9.63
C PHE A 9 -8.39 1.16 8.23
N VAL A 10 -8.25 0.07 7.49
CA VAL A 10 -8.88 -0.06 6.16
C VAL A 10 -10.41 -0.08 6.27
N GLN A 11 -10.97 -0.70 7.32
CA GLN A 11 -12.41 -0.65 7.61
C GLN A 11 -12.88 0.79 7.94
N GLU A 12 -12.09 1.58 8.66
CA GLU A 12 -12.38 3.00 8.88
C GLU A 12 -12.38 3.78 7.56
N ALA A 13 -11.38 3.56 6.71
CA ALA A 13 -11.34 4.16 5.38
C ALA A 13 -12.58 3.77 4.54
N LYS A 14 -13.03 2.50 4.62
CA LYS A 14 -14.26 2.04 3.96
C LYS A 14 -15.51 2.79 4.43
N LYS A 15 -15.61 3.13 5.72
CA LYS A 15 -16.74 3.92 6.23
C LYS A 15 -16.74 5.36 5.69
N LEU A 16 -15.55 5.95 5.51
CA LEU A 16 -15.39 7.31 4.99
C LEU A 16 -15.60 7.38 3.47
N PHE A 17 -15.15 6.35 2.74
CA PHE A 17 -15.11 6.31 1.28
C PHE A 17 -15.77 5.03 0.73
N PRO A 18 -17.06 4.75 1.03
CA PRO A 18 -17.69 3.49 0.67
C PRO A 18 -17.72 3.22 -0.85
N GLN A 19 -17.74 4.25 -1.68
CA GLN A 19 -17.70 4.15 -3.14
C GLN A 19 -16.37 3.56 -3.66
N ASN A 20 -15.26 3.72 -2.91
CA ASN A 20 -13.95 3.19 -3.25
C ASN A 20 -13.78 1.71 -2.89
N PHE A 21 -14.79 1.12 -2.22
CA PHE A 21 -14.80 -0.28 -1.78
C PHE A 21 -15.91 -1.11 -2.41
N ASN A 22 -16.81 -0.48 -3.18
CA ASN A 22 -17.92 -1.18 -3.83
C ASN A 22 -18.00 -0.78 -5.32
N ASN A 23 -18.09 -1.78 -6.21
CA ASN A 23 -18.13 -1.58 -7.67
C ASN A 23 -16.93 -0.74 -8.18
N ALA A 24 -15.79 -0.83 -7.54
CA ALA A 24 -14.59 -0.05 -7.81
C ALA A 24 -13.53 -0.89 -8.54
N LYS A 25 -12.62 -0.22 -9.26
CA LYS A 25 -11.40 -0.84 -9.78
C LYS A 25 -10.29 -0.67 -8.76
N VAL A 26 -9.76 -1.79 -8.26
CA VAL A 26 -8.81 -1.83 -7.13
C VAL A 26 -7.49 -2.46 -7.54
N LEU A 27 -6.39 -1.83 -7.16
CA LEU A 27 -5.05 -2.41 -7.23
C LEU A 27 -4.52 -2.62 -5.81
N GLU A 28 -4.13 -3.85 -5.47
CA GLU A 28 -3.37 -4.18 -4.27
C GLU A 28 -1.92 -4.44 -4.60
N CYS A 29 -1.01 -3.66 -4.02
CA CYS A 29 0.43 -3.78 -4.18
C CYS A 29 1.03 -4.49 -2.98
N GLY A 30 1.72 -5.63 -3.21
CA GLY A 30 2.14 -6.54 -2.15
C GLY A 30 0.99 -7.41 -1.68
N SER A 31 0.28 -8.06 -2.63
CA SER A 31 -0.99 -8.76 -2.37
C SER A 31 -0.84 -10.19 -1.85
N LEU A 32 0.40 -10.71 -1.72
CA LEU A 32 0.62 -12.06 -1.22
C LEU A 32 0.04 -12.22 0.19
N ASP A 33 -1.01 -13.05 0.31
CA ASP A 33 -1.66 -13.34 1.60
C ASP A 33 -0.88 -14.41 2.37
N VAL A 34 -0.08 -13.96 3.31
CA VAL A 34 0.66 -14.84 4.24
C VAL A 34 -0.06 -14.94 5.60
N ASN A 35 -0.60 -13.83 6.13
CA ASN A 35 -1.24 -13.78 7.47
C ASN A 35 -2.49 -12.89 7.49
N GLY A 36 -3.15 -12.69 6.37
CA GLY A 36 -4.38 -11.92 6.26
C GLY A 36 -4.37 -10.94 5.09
N SER A 37 -5.55 -10.72 4.52
CA SER A 37 -5.77 -9.85 3.37
C SER A 37 -6.89 -8.85 3.66
N THR A 38 -6.82 -7.69 3.05
CA THR A 38 -7.88 -6.69 3.06
C THR A 38 -8.90 -6.88 1.93
N ARG A 39 -8.64 -7.82 1.01
CA ARG A 39 -9.45 -8.06 -0.19
C ARG A 39 -10.94 -8.33 0.11
N SER A 40 -11.23 -8.99 1.23
CA SER A 40 -12.61 -9.27 1.68
C SER A 40 -13.41 -8.01 2.05
N LEU A 41 -12.76 -6.88 2.25
CA LEU A 41 -13.43 -5.60 2.52
C LEU A 41 -14.02 -4.95 1.26
N PHE A 42 -13.59 -5.40 0.07
CA PHE A 42 -14.04 -4.90 -1.23
C PHE A 42 -15.15 -5.79 -1.79
N SER A 43 -16.20 -5.18 -2.33
CA SER A 43 -17.39 -5.88 -2.82
C SER A 43 -17.68 -5.52 -4.27
N ASN A 44 -17.90 -6.53 -5.12
CA ASN A 44 -18.19 -6.37 -6.55
C ASN A 44 -17.14 -5.50 -7.31
N CYS A 45 -15.88 -5.60 -6.89
CA CYS A 45 -14.78 -4.81 -7.43
C CYS A 45 -14.02 -5.58 -8.52
N ASP A 46 -13.53 -4.85 -9.53
CA ASP A 46 -12.48 -5.34 -10.43
C ASP A 46 -11.15 -5.24 -9.67
N TYR A 47 -10.78 -6.35 -9.01
CA TYR A 47 -9.66 -6.38 -8.07
C TYR A 47 -8.45 -7.07 -8.67
N LEU A 48 -7.32 -6.35 -8.72
CA LEU A 48 -6.04 -6.86 -9.17
C LEU A 48 -5.02 -6.83 -8.03
N GLY A 49 -4.56 -7.98 -7.61
CA GLY A 49 -3.45 -8.12 -6.66
C GLY A 49 -2.14 -8.39 -7.39
N ILE A 50 -1.11 -7.57 -7.12
CA ILE A 50 0.24 -7.77 -7.65
C ILE A 50 1.25 -8.01 -6.53
N ASP A 51 2.21 -8.90 -6.79
CA ASP A 51 3.32 -9.19 -5.87
C ASP A 51 4.55 -9.67 -6.64
N ASN A 52 5.72 -9.63 -6.03
CA ASN A 52 6.96 -10.18 -6.60
C ASN A 52 6.96 -11.72 -6.61
N HIS A 53 6.12 -12.35 -5.79
CA HIS A 53 6.03 -13.79 -5.62
C HIS A 53 4.62 -14.28 -5.90
N SER A 54 4.51 -15.49 -6.45
CA SER A 54 3.22 -16.15 -6.64
C SER A 54 2.69 -16.71 -5.32
N GLY A 55 1.37 -16.68 -5.13
CA GLY A 55 0.71 -17.29 -3.98
C GLY A 55 -0.72 -16.80 -3.80
N PRO A 56 -1.35 -17.14 -2.67
CA PRO A 56 -2.71 -16.70 -2.38
C PRO A 56 -2.84 -15.16 -2.44
N GLY A 57 -3.89 -14.67 -3.07
CA GLY A 57 -4.15 -13.23 -3.22
C GLY A 57 -3.43 -12.57 -4.40
N VAL A 58 -2.50 -13.26 -5.08
CA VAL A 58 -1.73 -12.70 -6.20
C VAL A 58 -2.38 -13.09 -7.52
N ASP A 59 -2.89 -12.08 -8.24
CA ASP A 59 -3.48 -12.27 -9.56
C ASP A 59 -2.43 -12.13 -10.67
N LEU A 60 -1.37 -11.33 -10.42
CA LEU A 60 -0.27 -11.11 -11.36
C LEU A 60 1.06 -11.00 -10.61
N VAL A 61 1.99 -11.89 -10.95
CA VAL A 61 3.37 -11.82 -10.43
C VAL A 61 4.11 -10.74 -11.20
N MET A 62 4.38 -9.63 -10.53
CA MET A 62 5.02 -8.47 -11.14
C MET A 62 5.59 -7.54 -10.06
N PRO A 63 6.84 -7.06 -10.22
CA PRO A 63 7.34 -5.97 -9.39
C PRO A 63 6.52 -4.69 -9.61
N LEU A 64 6.17 -4.00 -8.52
CA LEU A 64 5.44 -2.73 -8.63
C LEU A 64 6.18 -1.69 -9.48
N HIS A 65 7.51 -1.73 -9.50
CA HIS A 65 8.34 -0.81 -10.30
C HIS A 65 8.09 -0.95 -11.81
N ASP A 66 7.63 -2.10 -12.27
CA ASP A 66 7.35 -2.39 -13.67
C ASP A 66 5.91 -2.08 -14.09
N ILE A 67 5.09 -1.54 -13.20
CA ILE A 67 3.66 -1.31 -13.46
C ILE A 67 3.38 -0.50 -14.73
N ASN A 68 4.27 0.41 -15.10
CA ASN A 68 4.12 1.24 -16.31
C ASN A 68 4.65 0.54 -17.58
N ASN A 69 5.38 -0.56 -17.43
CA ASN A 69 5.99 -1.32 -18.52
C ASN A 69 5.17 -2.55 -18.90
N CYS A 70 4.04 -2.77 -18.23
CA CYS A 70 3.20 -3.93 -18.47
C CYS A 70 2.25 -3.67 -19.64
N ASP A 71 2.43 -4.42 -20.72
CA ASP A 71 1.56 -4.41 -21.93
C ASP A 71 0.16 -5.01 -21.66
N SER A 72 -0.11 -5.45 -20.44
CA SER A 72 -1.43 -5.98 -20.10
C SER A 72 -2.45 -4.83 -20.06
N ASN A 73 -3.49 -4.92 -20.89
CA ASN A 73 -4.64 -4.01 -20.91
C ASN A 73 -5.34 -3.87 -19.53
N LYS A 74 -4.98 -4.69 -18.55
CA LYS A 74 -5.48 -4.63 -17.16
C LYS A 74 -4.87 -3.54 -16.34
N LEU A 75 -3.65 -3.08 -16.65
CA LEU A 75 -2.88 -2.11 -15.87
C LEU A 75 -2.94 -0.67 -16.40
N LEU A 76 -3.66 -0.46 -17.50
CA LEU A 76 -3.87 0.89 -18.02
C LEU A 76 -4.61 1.71 -16.95
N TYR A 77 -3.84 2.58 -16.26
CA TYR A 77 -4.23 3.75 -15.49
C TYR A 77 -5.74 3.86 -15.18
N ASN A 78 -6.13 4.27 -14.02
CA ASN A 78 -7.49 4.56 -13.58
C ASN A 78 -8.05 3.56 -12.56
N PHE A 79 -7.29 3.33 -11.49
CA PHE A 79 -7.83 2.67 -10.31
C PHE A 79 -8.61 3.66 -9.45
N ASP A 80 -9.76 3.22 -8.95
CA ASP A 80 -10.52 3.97 -7.95
C ASP A 80 -9.84 3.90 -6.59
N THR A 81 -9.20 2.76 -6.31
CA THR A 81 -8.43 2.55 -5.08
C THR A 81 -7.12 1.84 -5.38
N VAL A 82 -6.04 2.33 -4.78
CA VAL A 82 -4.77 1.62 -4.69
C VAL A 82 -4.45 1.40 -3.23
N ILE A 83 -4.16 0.16 -2.85
CA ILE A 83 -3.88 -0.23 -1.47
C ILE A 83 -2.58 -1.01 -1.37
N SER A 84 -1.83 -0.78 -0.30
CA SER A 84 -0.66 -1.57 0.06
C SER A 84 -0.59 -1.75 1.57
N CYS A 85 -0.45 -3.01 2.01
CA CYS A 85 -0.35 -3.37 3.40
C CYS A 85 0.89 -4.23 3.65
N GLU A 86 1.80 -3.79 4.57
CA GLU A 86 3.02 -4.53 4.96
C GLU A 86 3.93 -4.91 3.78
N MET A 87 4.17 -3.97 2.88
CA MET A 87 5.06 -4.15 1.73
C MET A 87 6.18 -3.10 1.70
N LEU A 88 5.86 -1.84 1.98
CA LEU A 88 6.78 -0.72 1.77
C LEU A 88 8.02 -0.78 2.67
N GLU A 89 7.93 -1.33 3.89
CA GLU A 89 9.07 -1.52 4.78
C GLU A 89 10.12 -2.50 4.23
N HIS A 90 9.71 -3.38 3.32
CA HIS A 90 10.58 -4.33 2.61
C HIS A 90 11.06 -3.80 1.27
N ASP A 91 10.53 -2.67 0.80
CA ASP A 91 10.88 -2.09 -0.49
C ASP A 91 12.01 -1.06 -0.35
N PHE A 92 13.17 -1.38 -0.92
CA PHE A 92 14.31 -0.48 -0.93
C PHE A 92 14.00 0.87 -1.60
N TYR A 93 13.09 0.87 -2.57
CA TYR A 93 12.64 2.03 -3.34
C TYR A 93 11.22 2.48 -2.98
N TRP A 94 10.86 2.37 -1.70
CA TRP A 94 9.51 2.63 -1.21
C TRP A 94 8.90 3.96 -1.66
N ASP A 95 9.69 5.05 -1.72
CA ASP A 95 9.21 6.36 -2.17
C ASP A 95 8.88 6.36 -3.66
N PHE A 96 9.66 5.64 -4.48
CA PHE A 96 9.37 5.45 -5.90
C PHE A 96 8.11 4.59 -6.08
N SER A 97 7.94 3.55 -5.28
CA SER A 97 6.74 2.71 -5.27
C SER A 97 5.48 3.50 -4.94
N VAL A 98 5.53 4.39 -3.94
CA VAL A 98 4.39 5.28 -3.63
C VAL A 98 4.08 6.21 -4.80
N LYS A 99 5.08 6.77 -5.49
CA LYS A 99 4.87 7.57 -6.71
C LYS A 99 4.19 6.75 -7.82
N LYS A 100 4.57 5.49 -7.98
CA LYS A 100 3.93 4.58 -8.93
C LYS A 100 2.47 4.30 -8.56
N MET A 101 2.18 3.98 -7.30
CA MET A 101 0.81 3.82 -6.81
C MET A 101 -0.04 5.07 -7.07
N TYR A 102 0.49 6.26 -6.73
CA TYR A 102 -0.18 7.53 -7.00
C TYR A 102 -0.44 7.76 -8.49
N SER A 103 0.52 7.39 -9.36
CA SER A 103 0.41 7.64 -10.81
C SER A 103 -0.74 6.88 -11.47
N VAL A 104 -1.05 5.67 -10.98
CA VAL A 104 -2.12 4.81 -11.53
C VAL A 104 -3.51 5.08 -10.97
N LEU A 105 -3.62 5.91 -9.94
CA LEU A 105 -4.90 6.36 -9.40
C LEU A 105 -5.61 7.33 -10.36
N LYS A 106 -6.92 7.19 -10.45
CA LYS A 106 -7.81 8.23 -11.02
C LYS A 106 -7.72 9.54 -10.22
N PRO A 107 -8.05 10.67 -10.82
CA PRO A 107 -8.50 11.83 -10.03
C PRO A 107 -9.60 11.40 -9.06
N ASP A 108 -9.56 11.91 -7.83
CA ASP A 108 -10.44 11.52 -6.72
C ASP A 108 -10.32 10.06 -6.25
N GLY A 109 -9.35 9.30 -6.78
CA GLY A 109 -9.02 7.95 -6.33
C GLY A 109 -8.39 7.94 -4.94
N LEU A 110 -8.57 6.84 -4.23
CA LEU A 110 -8.12 6.65 -2.85
C LEU A 110 -6.82 5.84 -2.79
N LEU A 111 -5.78 6.39 -2.19
CA LEU A 111 -4.56 5.67 -1.84
C LEU A 111 -4.62 5.26 -0.37
N ILE A 112 -4.38 3.99 -0.07
CA ILE A 112 -4.32 3.46 1.29
C ILE A 112 -2.97 2.76 1.48
N ILE A 113 -2.25 3.11 2.54
CA ILE A 113 -0.95 2.51 2.89
C ILE A 113 -0.93 2.18 4.37
N THR A 114 -0.50 0.95 4.67
CA THR A 114 -0.10 0.54 6.02
C THR A 114 1.23 -0.21 5.93
N CYS A 115 2.15 0.04 6.84
CA CYS A 115 3.45 -0.65 6.85
C CYS A 115 4.12 -0.57 8.22
N GLY A 116 5.24 -1.25 8.39
CA GLY A 116 6.06 -1.15 9.59
C GLY A 116 6.51 0.29 9.84
N GLY A 117 6.10 0.85 10.98
CA GLY A 117 6.41 2.21 11.42
C GLY A 117 7.45 2.24 12.53
N TYR A 118 7.45 3.32 13.31
CA TYR A 118 8.44 3.59 14.34
C TYR A 118 8.60 2.43 15.34
N ASN A 119 9.84 1.99 15.57
CA ASN A 119 10.20 0.90 16.48
C ASN A 119 9.53 -0.47 16.19
N ARG A 120 8.95 -0.66 15.00
CA ARG A 120 8.49 -1.98 14.58
C ARG A 120 9.69 -2.93 14.48
N LYS A 121 9.57 -4.14 15.05
CA LYS A 121 10.61 -5.17 14.96
C LYS A 121 10.84 -5.59 13.52
N ILE A 122 12.10 -5.69 13.11
CA ILE A 122 12.47 -6.27 11.81
C ILE A 122 11.86 -7.67 11.68
N HIS A 123 11.24 -7.95 10.56
CA HIS A 123 10.61 -9.23 10.25
C HIS A 123 10.60 -9.47 8.73
N GLY A 124 10.40 -10.71 8.32
CA GLY A 124 10.24 -11.05 6.91
C GLY A 124 11.45 -10.78 6.00
N VAL A 125 12.65 -10.66 6.58
CA VAL A 125 13.89 -10.48 5.82
C VAL A 125 14.65 -11.80 5.69
N GLN A 126 15.38 -11.98 4.58
CA GLN A 126 16.30 -13.07 4.39
C GLN A 126 17.68 -12.64 4.91
N GLU A 127 18.02 -13.02 6.13
CA GLU A 127 19.21 -12.53 6.85
C GLU A 127 20.55 -12.80 6.12
N PHE A 128 20.59 -13.75 5.20
CA PHE A 128 21.80 -14.15 4.45
C PHE A 128 21.64 -14.05 2.93
N ALA A 129 20.72 -13.21 2.46
CA ALA A 129 20.56 -13.00 1.02
C ALA A 129 21.82 -12.33 0.45
N SER A 130 22.31 -12.87 -0.67
CA SER A 130 23.42 -12.27 -1.42
C SER A 130 23.04 -10.91 -2.03
N ASP A 131 21.73 -10.64 -2.23
CA ASP A 131 21.22 -9.36 -2.66
C ASP A 131 20.83 -8.51 -1.44
N PRO A 132 21.48 -7.36 -1.20
CA PRO A 132 21.15 -6.46 -0.10
C PRO A 132 19.69 -5.97 -0.12
N LYS A 133 19.02 -5.99 -1.29
CA LYS A 133 17.61 -5.60 -1.43
C LYS A 133 16.67 -6.66 -0.86
N ALA A 134 17.03 -7.94 -0.93
CA ALA A 134 16.23 -9.03 -0.36
C ALA A 134 16.29 -9.07 1.19
N SER A 135 17.32 -8.45 1.80
CA SER A 135 17.45 -8.27 3.23
C SER A 135 17.01 -6.89 3.72
N HIS A 136 16.47 -6.06 2.81
CA HIS A 136 16.06 -4.70 3.18
C HIS A 136 14.86 -4.69 4.12
N TYR A 137 14.97 -3.88 5.16
CA TYR A 137 13.87 -3.52 6.04
C TYR A 137 14.08 -2.11 6.56
N LYS A 138 13.08 -1.25 6.38
CA LYS A 138 13.10 0.12 6.91
C LYS A 138 11.74 0.47 7.49
N ASN A 139 11.68 0.79 8.77
CA ASN A 139 10.51 1.43 9.36
C ASN A 139 10.24 2.77 8.68
N ILE A 140 9.07 2.95 8.12
CA ILE A 140 8.65 4.21 7.49
C ILE A 140 7.94 5.04 8.54
N THR A 141 8.44 6.26 8.75
CA THR A 141 7.85 7.19 9.73
C THR A 141 7.00 8.26 9.03
N VAL A 142 6.13 8.91 9.80
CA VAL A 142 5.39 10.09 9.32
C VAL A 142 6.36 11.16 8.80
N SER A 143 7.51 11.34 9.46
CA SER A 143 8.54 12.28 9.02
C SER A 143 9.20 11.88 7.69
N ASP A 144 9.50 10.59 7.48
CA ASP A 144 10.04 10.11 6.21
C ASP A 144 9.05 10.37 5.07
N PHE A 145 7.79 10.04 5.29
CA PHE A 145 6.73 10.17 4.29
C PHE A 145 6.46 11.63 3.94
N SER A 146 6.32 12.51 4.96
CA SER A 146 6.07 13.95 4.74
C SER A 146 7.27 14.69 4.14
N LYS A 147 8.50 14.19 4.28
CA LYS A 147 9.67 14.73 3.58
C LYS A 147 9.75 14.27 2.13
N ALA A 148 9.27 13.08 1.83
CA ALA A 148 9.30 12.52 0.48
C ALA A 148 8.18 13.05 -0.43
N PHE A 149 7.05 13.49 0.16
CA PHE A 149 5.84 13.89 -0.57
C PHE A 149 5.25 15.19 -0.04
N ASP A 150 4.94 16.12 -0.95
CA ASP A 150 4.10 17.28 -0.65
C ASP A 150 2.62 16.84 -0.61
N LEU A 151 2.16 16.48 0.59
CA LEU A 151 0.84 15.87 0.78
C LEU A 151 -0.29 16.87 0.47
N GLU A 152 -0.13 18.15 0.83
CA GLU A 152 -1.11 19.19 0.54
C GLU A 152 -1.23 19.47 -0.95
N PHE A 153 -0.14 19.32 -1.70
CA PHE A 153 -0.16 19.42 -3.16
C PHE A 153 -0.80 18.20 -3.80
N LEU A 154 -0.45 16.97 -3.36
CA LEU A 154 -0.86 15.74 -4.01
C LEU A 154 -2.31 15.32 -3.68
N PHE A 155 -2.76 15.58 -2.46
CA PHE A 155 -4.04 15.08 -1.96
C PHE A 155 -4.97 16.22 -1.55
N LYS A 156 -6.25 16.11 -1.91
CA LYS A 156 -7.27 17.08 -1.49
C LYS A 156 -7.78 16.86 -0.07
N ASP A 157 -7.65 15.62 0.40
CA ASP A 157 -7.95 15.17 1.74
C ASP A 157 -7.05 13.99 2.07
N PHE A 158 -6.50 13.95 3.28
CA PHE A 158 -5.64 12.85 3.70
C PHE A 158 -5.56 12.73 5.23
N ARG A 159 -5.23 11.55 5.68
CA ARG A 159 -4.87 11.27 7.06
C ARG A 159 -3.55 10.51 7.08
N ILE A 160 -2.62 11.00 7.88
CA ILE A 160 -1.35 10.35 8.15
C ILE A 160 -1.16 10.23 9.66
N HIS A 161 -0.89 9.05 10.14
CA HIS A 161 -0.61 8.85 11.54
C HIS A 161 0.17 7.56 11.78
N TYR A 162 0.57 7.41 13.00
CA TYR A 162 1.27 6.27 13.51
C TYR A 162 0.49 5.77 14.73
N ASN A 163 0.32 4.47 14.81
CA ASN A 163 -0.34 3.83 15.95
C ASN A 163 0.71 3.16 16.84
N GLY A 164 1.19 3.88 17.84
CA GLY A 164 2.10 3.38 18.85
C GLY A 164 1.51 3.56 20.23
N GLY A 165 1.12 2.47 20.89
CA GLY A 165 0.71 2.45 22.28
C GLY A 165 1.77 1.79 23.16
N GLY A 166 1.96 2.28 24.37
CA GLY A 166 2.84 1.68 25.38
C GLY A 166 4.32 1.74 24.99
N ASP A 167 4.95 0.59 24.79
CA ASP A 167 6.37 0.50 24.44
C ASP A 167 6.74 0.92 23.01
N LEU A 168 5.93 1.76 22.37
CA LEU A 168 6.21 2.48 21.14
C LEU A 168 6.55 1.59 19.93
N LYS A 169 5.92 0.45 19.80
CA LYS A 169 5.92 -0.32 18.55
C LYS A 169 4.70 0.06 17.76
N GLY A 170 4.86 0.61 16.57
CA GLY A 170 3.72 1.08 15.82
C GLY A 170 3.84 0.89 14.32
N ASP A 171 2.68 0.81 13.70
CA ASP A 171 2.57 0.82 12.28
C ASP A 171 2.35 2.23 11.78
N PHE A 172 2.79 2.48 10.58
CA PHE A 172 2.49 3.66 9.81
C PHE A 172 1.15 3.47 9.09
N TYR A 173 0.32 4.50 9.11
CA TYR A 173 -0.99 4.52 8.48
C TYR A 173 -1.18 5.78 7.65
N PHE A 174 -1.63 5.59 6.43
CA PHE A 174 -1.95 6.68 5.52
C PHE A 174 -3.17 6.33 4.66
N TRP A 175 -4.06 7.29 4.47
CA TRP A 175 -4.93 7.34 3.32
C TRP A 175 -4.94 8.75 2.74
N GLY A 176 -5.10 8.86 1.42
CA GLY A 176 -5.20 10.15 0.73
C GLY A 176 -6.07 10.06 -0.52
N VAL A 177 -6.88 11.07 -0.74
CA VAL A 177 -7.71 11.24 -1.93
C VAL A 177 -6.98 12.10 -2.93
N LYS A 178 -6.63 11.52 -4.08
CA LYS A 178 -5.84 12.17 -5.13
C LYS A 178 -6.49 13.45 -5.61
N ARG A 179 -5.71 14.54 -5.64
CA ARG A 179 -6.16 15.82 -6.20
C ARG A 179 -6.31 15.71 -7.72
N TYR A 180 -7.27 16.42 -8.26
CA TYR A 180 -7.42 16.64 -9.69
C TYR A 180 -6.55 17.84 -10.10
N PHE A 181 -5.74 17.67 -11.14
CA PHE A 181 -4.97 18.73 -11.80
C PHE A 181 -5.36 18.84 -13.26
#